data_98fd741100e61c2a2496d3d2914c815e
#
_entry.id   98fd741100e61c2a2496d3d2914c815e
#
_cell.length_a   1.000
_cell.length_b   1.000
_cell.length_c   1.000
_cell.angle_alpha   90.00
_cell.angle_beta   90.00
_cell.angle_gamma   90.00
#
_symmetry.space_group_name_H-M   'P 1'
#
loop_
_entity.id
_entity.type
_entity.pdbx_description
1 polymer ?
#
loop_
_entity_poly.entity_id
_entity_poly.type
_entity_poly.pdbx_seq_one_letter_code
_entity_poly.pdbx_strand_id
1 'polypeptide(L)'
;QITCGHFAADDGSIQKIKNNRITELINTLEETEGKAIIWAHYQYDVKCIIEEIKKVHGPRSVVDYYGLTPQDQRQKNKDAFQNDPEVRFFVGTPQTGGYGITLTQAHTVIYYSNGYDLEKRIQSEDRAHRIGQTKPVTYVDIIAEETVDNKIVKALRKKVNIASEVMGEELR
;
A
#
# COMPACT_ATOMS: atom_id res chain seq x y z
N GLN A 1 -12.74 -7.46 2.66
CA GLN A 1 -12.86 -7.83 1.24
C GLN A 1 -14.01 -7.10 0.56
N ILE A 2 -15.23 -7.13 1.11
CA ILE A 2 -16.43 -6.52 0.50
C ILE A 2 -16.19 -5.04 0.15
N THR A 3 -15.62 -4.26 1.05
CA THR A 3 -15.28 -2.85 0.82
C THR A 3 -14.21 -2.64 -0.27
N CYS A 4 -13.42 -3.69 -0.57
CA CYS A 4 -12.45 -3.70 -1.66
C CYS A 4 -13.05 -4.17 -3.00
N GLY A 5 -14.34 -4.55 -3.02
CA GLY A 5 -15.06 -4.97 -4.23
C GLY A 5 -14.90 -6.43 -4.59
N HIS A 6 -14.60 -7.27 -3.63
CA HIS A 6 -14.58 -8.72 -3.81
C HIS A 6 -14.84 -9.47 -2.51
N PHE A 7 -15.18 -10.73 -2.62
CA PHE A 7 -15.14 -11.69 -1.52
C PHE A 7 -14.80 -13.09 -2.06
N ALA A 8 -14.14 -13.89 -1.23
CA ALA A 8 -13.92 -15.29 -1.54
C ALA A 8 -15.13 -16.09 -1.08
N ALA A 9 -15.75 -16.83 -2.01
CA ALA A 9 -16.82 -17.77 -1.71
C ALA A 9 -16.24 -19.07 -1.12
N ASP A 10 -17.11 -19.90 -0.52
CA ASP A 10 -16.71 -21.15 0.14
C ASP A 10 -16.08 -22.18 -0.83
N ASP A 11 -16.42 -22.10 -2.12
CA ASP A 11 -15.83 -22.91 -3.19
C ASP A 11 -14.46 -22.40 -3.67
N GLY A 12 -13.93 -21.33 -3.06
CA GLY A 12 -12.67 -20.70 -3.42
C GLY A 12 -12.76 -19.73 -4.61
N SER A 13 -13.94 -19.55 -5.22
CA SER A 13 -14.14 -18.56 -6.28
C SER A 13 -14.14 -17.14 -5.70
N ILE A 14 -13.67 -16.17 -6.52
CA ILE A 14 -13.72 -14.76 -6.14
C ILE A 14 -14.89 -14.10 -6.85
N GLN A 15 -15.82 -13.62 -6.05
CA GLN A 15 -16.97 -12.83 -6.49
C GLN A 15 -16.61 -11.35 -6.51
N LYS A 16 -16.83 -10.70 -7.67
CA LYS A 16 -16.60 -9.25 -7.82
C LYS A 16 -17.84 -8.46 -7.40
N ILE A 17 -17.62 -7.39 -6.67
CA ILE A 17 -18.65 -6.43 -6.27
C ILE A 17 -18.29 -5.08 -6.88
N LYS A 18 -19.26 -4.42 -7.53
CA LYS A 18 -19.05 -3.11 -8.13
C LYS A 18 -18.69 -2.09 -7.04
N ASN A 19 -17.56 -1.42 -7.20
CA ASN A 19 -17.14 -0.29 -6.38
C ASN A 19 -16.22 0.65 -7.19
N ASN A 20 -15.90 1.81 -6.63
CA ASN A 20 -15.08 2.82 -7.28
C ASN A 20 -13.64 2.88 -6.72
N ARG A 21 -13.25 1.99 -5.80
CA ARG A 21 -11.97 2.09 -5.07
C ARG A 21 -10.76 2.11 -5.99
N ILE A 22 -10.77 1.27 -7.04
CA ILE A 22 -9.64 1.23 -7.98
C ILE A 22 -9.60 2.50 -8.86
N THR A 23 -10.75 3.05 -9.20
CA THR A 23 -10.84 4.34 -9.92
C THR A 23 -10.26 5.47 -9.05
N GLU A 24 -10.62 5.53 -7.77
CA GLU A 24 -10.08 6.52 -6.84
C GLU A 24 -8.57 6.35 -6.63
N LEU A 25 -8.07 5.11 -6.62
CA LEU A 25 -6.63 4.87 -6.60
C LEU A 25 -5.96 5.47 -7.84
N ILE A 26 -6.46 5.18 -9.03
CA ILE A 26 -5.88 5.71 -10.28
C ILE A 26 -5.91 7.24 -10.30
N ASN A 27 -7.03 7.87 -9.94
CA ASN A 27 -7.12 9.32 -9.82
C ASN A 27 -6.05 9.88 -8.85
N THR A 28 -5.89 9.24 -7.70
CA THR A 28 -4.86 9.63 -6.72
C THR A 28 -3.44 9.49 -7.29
N LEU A 29 -3.19 8.44 -8.07
CA LEU A 29 -1.87 8.23 -8.72
C LEU A 29 -1.58 9.24 -9.83
N GLU A 30 -2.61 9.71 -10.54
CA GLU A 30 -2.47 10.78 -11.56
C GLU A 30 -2.08 12.11 -10.92
N GLU A 31 -2.60 12.40 -9.72
CA GLU A 31 -2.25 13.60 -8.95
C GLU A 31 -0.93 13.47 -8.19
N THR A 32 -0.35 12.25 -8.12
CA THR A 32 0.87 11.99 -7.37
C THR A 32 2.11 12.30 -8.19
N GLU A 33 2.93 13.22 -7.71
CA GLU A 33 4.24 13.47 -8.28
C GLU A 33 5.28 12.43 -7.81
N GLY A 34 6.12 11.97 -8.75
CA GLY A 34 7.23 11.06 -8.44
C GLY A 34 6.80 9.61 -8.22
N LYS A 35 7.43 8.95 -7.25
CA LYS A 35 7.20 7.52 -6.95
C LYS A 35 6.26 7.34 -5.78
N ALA A 36 5.38 6.34 -5.89
CA ALA A 36 4.43 5.97 -4.85
C ALA A 36 4.52 4.49 -4.47
N ILE A 37 4.28 4.22 -3.19
CA ILE A 37 4.06 2.88 -2.66
C ILE A 37 2.57 2.68 -2.46
N ILE A 38 2.04 1.55 -2.90
CA ILE A 38 0.65 1.17 -2.72
C ILE A 38 0.60 -0.12 -1.89
N TRP A 39 0.02 -0.03 -0.71
CA TRP A 39 -0.19 -1.17 0.16
C TRP A 39 -1.62 -1.68 0.06
N ALA A 40 -1.79 -2.96 -0.24
CA ALA A 40 -3.07 -3.65 -0.24
C ALA A 40 -3.04 -4.86 0.69
N HIS A 41 -4.10 -5.04 1.48
CA HIS A 41 -4.17 -6.11 2.47
C HIS A 41 -4.36 -7.50 1.84
N TYR A 42 -5.05 -7.56 0.70
CA TYR A 42 -5.39 -8.82 0.01
C TYR A 42 -4.57 -9.00 -1.27
N GLN A 43 -4.08 -10.22 -1.49
CA GLN A 43 -3.29 -10.55 -2.69
C GLN A 43 -4.08 -10.36 -4.00
N TYR A 44 -5.40 -10.57 -3.95
CA TYR A 44 -6.27 -10.31 -5.08
C TYR A 44 -6.27 -8.84 -5.49
N ASP A 45 -6.34 -7.93 -4.50
CA ASP A 45 -6.26 -6.49 -4.75
C ASP A 45 -4.94 -6.11 -5.39
N VAL A 46 -3.82 -6.67 -4.90
CA VAL A 46 -2.48 -6.42 -5.48
C VAL A 46 -2.47 -6.74 -6.97
N LYS A 47 -3.03 -7.88 -7.39
CA LYS A 47 -3.13 -8.25 -8.80
C LYS A 47 -3.96 -7.26 -9.61
N CYS A 48 -5.16 -6.94 -9.14
CA CYS A 48 -6.05 -5.99 -9.80
C CYS A 48 -5.43 -4.59 -9.94
N ILE A 49 -4.76 -4.12 -8.89
CA ILE A 49 -4.06 -2.81 -8.88
C ILE A 49 -2.95 -2.80 -9.94
N ILE A 50 -2.11 -3.84 -9.97
CA ILE A 50 -1.01 -3.94 -10.95
C ILE A 50 -1.53 -3.95 -12.38
N GLU A 51 -2.57 -4.73 -12.65
CA GLU A 51 -3.19 -4.79 -13.97
C GLU A 51 -3.72 -3.42 -14.41
N GLU A 52 -4.37 -2.69 -13.51
CA GLU A 52 -4.93 -1.38 -13.84
C GLU A 52 -3.84 -0.31 -14.00
N ILE A 53 -2.82 -0.29 -13.14
CA ILE A 53 -1.69 0.61 -13.30
C ILE A 53 -0.97 0.37 -14.62
N LYS A 54 -0.76 -0.89 -15.02
CA LYS A 54 -0.13 -1.21 -16.32
C LYS A 54 -0.92 -0.72 -17.51
N LYS A 55 -2.25 -0.73 -17.44
CA LYS A 55 -3.13 -0.21 -18.51
C LYS A 55 -3.01 1.30 -18.66
N VAL A 56 -3.00 2.03 -17.53
CA VAL A 56 -3.05 3.49 -17.52
C VAL A 56 -1.65 4.10 -17.69
N HIS A 57 -0.65 3.57 -16.99
CA HIS A 57 0.70 4.14 -16.94
C HIS A 57 1.77 3.34 -17.70
N GLY A 58 1.37 2.24 -18.32
CA GLY A 58 2.29 1.38 -19.10
C GLY A 58 2.88 0.21 -18.30
N PRO A 59 3.33 -0.84 -19.00
CA PRO A 59 3.70 -2.11 -18.36
C PRO A 59 4.98 -2.03 -17.50
N ARG A 60 5.85 -1.05 -17.72
CA ARG A 60 7.10 -0.87 -16.97
C ARG A 60 6.95 0.03 -15.74
N SER A 61 5.80 0.70 -15.58
CA SER A 61 5.59 1.70 -14.54
C SER A 61 5.47 1.13 -13.12
N VAL A 62 5.22 -0.17 -12.97
CA VAL A 62 4.87 -0.81 -11.70
C VAL A 62 5.63 -2.10 -11.46
N VAL A 63 6.06 -2.30 -10.22
CA VAL A 63 6.62 -3.55 -9.70
C VAL A 63 5.79 -4.07 -8.54
N ASP A 64 5.82 -5.39 -8.34
CA ASP A 64 5.09 -6.09 -7.29
C ASP A 64 6.02 -6.59 -6.16
N TYR A 65 5.46 -6.63 -4.95
CA TYR A 65 6.16 -7.15 -3.77
C TYR A 65 5.16 -7.75 -2.76
N TYR A 66 4.79 -9.00 -2.98
CA TYR A 66 3.83 -9.70 -2.14
C TYR A 66 4.12 -11.22 -2.06
N GLY A 67 3.26 -11.99 -1.40
CA GLY A 67 3.52 -13.40 -1.13
C GLY A 67 3.78 -14.27 -2.36
N LEU A 68 3.18 -13.94 -3.51
CA LEU A 68 3.37 -14.69 -4.77
C LEU A 68 4.55 -14.18 -5.61
N THR A 69 5.16 -13.05 -5.29
CA THR A 69 6.38 -12.59 -5.96
C THR A 69 7.54 -13.51 -5.59
N PRO A 70 8.21 -14.15 -6.55
CA PRO A 70 9.38 -14.99 -6.29
C PRO A 70 10.48 -14.22 -5.55
N GLN A 71 11.23 -14.90 -4.69
CA GLN A 71 12.20 -14.24 -3.81
C GLN A 71 13.32 -13.51 -4.59
N ASP A 72 13.81 -14.12 -5.66
CA ASP A 72 14.80 -13.51 -6.55
C ASP A 72 14.25 -12.28 -7.29
N GLN A 73 12.96 -12.30 -7.62
CA GLN A 73 12.31 -11.16 -8.26
C GLN A 73 12.05 -10.01 -7.29
N ARG A 74 11.84 -10.29 -6.00
CA ARG A 74 11.63 -9.24 -4.98
C ARG A 74 12.80 -8.29 -4.88
N GLN A 75 14.04 -8.81 -4.89
CA GLN A 75 15.23 -7.95 -4.87
C GLN A 75 15.33 -7.09 -6.12
N LYS A 76 15.11 -7.68 -7.31
CA LYS A 76 15.12 -6.95 -8.58
C LYS A 76 14.04 -5.85 -8.63
N ASN A 77 12.82 -6.16 -8.16
CA ASN A 77 11.73 -5.21 -8.11
C ASN A 77 12.01 -4.03 -7.17
N LYS A 78 12.61 -4.31 -5.99
CA LYS A 78 13.05 -3.26 -5.07
C LYS A 78 14.11 -2.37 -5.71
N ASP A 79 15.12 -2.96 -6.33
CA ASP A 79 16.21 -2.21 -6.95
C ASP A 79 15.73 -1.40 -8.18
N ALA A 80 14.81 -1.96 -8.97
CA ALA A 80 14.16 -1.26 -10.07
C ALA A 80 13.35 -0.06 -9.55
N PHE A 81 12.54 -0.24 -8.48
CA PHE A 81 11.81 0.87 -7.90
C PHE A 81 12.73 1.99 -7.39
N GLN A 82 13.87 1.64 -6.78
CA GLN A 82 14.81 2.65 -6.27
C GLN A 82 15.56 3.38 -7.39
N ASN A 83 15.96 2.69 -8.47
CA ASN A 83 16.94 3.19 -9.42
C ASN A 83 16.40 3.48 -10.83
N ASP A 84 15.30 2.84 -11.25
CA ASP A 84 14.74 3.04 -12.60
C ASP A 84 13.67 4.15 -12.57
N PRO A 85 13.85 5.26 -13.28
CA PRO A 85 12.87 6.35 -13.32
C PRO A 85 11.53 5.96 -13.98
N GLU A 86 11.49 4.94 -14.83
CA GLU A 86 10.25 4.46 -15.44
C GLU A 86 9.38 3.69 -14.44
N VAL A 87 9.99 3.07 -13.42
CA VAL A 87 9.28 2.37 -12.36
C VAL A 87 8.79 3.37 -11.30
N ARG A 88 7.57 3.82 -11.45
CA ARG A 88 6.96 4.82 -10.56
C ARG A 88 6.21 4.22 -9.38
N PHE A 89 5.68 3.01 -9.52
CA PHE A 89 4.77 2.43 -8.55
C PHE A 89 5.29 1.11 -7.99
N PHE A 90 5.22 0.99 -6.65
CA PHE A 90 5.54 -0.22 -5.92
C PHE A 90 4.28 -0.74 -5.25
N VAL A 91 3.81 -1.92 -5.63
CA VAL A 91 2.55 -2.49 -5.11
C VAL A 91 2.85 -3.74 -4.30
N GLY A 92 2.39 -3.80 -3.07
CA GLY A 92 2.66 -4.94 -2.21
C GLY A 92 1.67 -5.11 -1.06
N THR A 93 1.95 -6.12 -0.24
CA THR A 93 1.23 -6.32 1.02
C THR A 93 2.10 -5.85 2.19
N PRO A 94 1.52 -5.19 3.22
CA PRO A 94 2.28 -4.75 4.40
C PRO A 94 3.02 -5.88 5.09
N GLN A 95 2.46 -7.10 5.08
CA GLN A 95 3.09 -8.28 5.68
C GLN A 95 4.40 -8.66 4.99
N THR A 96 4.44 -8.66 3.66
CA THR A 96 5.65 -9.00 2.89
C THR A 96 6.66 -7.87 2.91
N GLY A 97 6.18 -6.61 2.85
CA GLY A 97 7.03 -5.42 2.94
C GLY A 97 7.59 -5.16 4.34
N GLY A 98 7.11 -5.88 5.37
CA GLY A 98 7.51 -5.70 6.77
C GLY A 98 8.96 -6.04 7.09
N TYR A 99 9.68 -6.75 6.24
CA TYR A 99 11.05 -7.19 6.53
C TYR A 99 12.11 -6.44 5.73
N GLY A 100 12.70 -5.39 6.35
CA GLY A 100 14.04 -4.88 5.99
C GLY A 100 14.20 -4.16 4.65
N ILE A 101 13.14 -3.91 3.87
CA ILE A 101 13.28 -3.18 2.61
C ILE A 101 13.32 -1.66 2.83
N THR A 102 14.05 -0.97 1.97
CA THR A 102 14.16 0.50 1.96
C THR A 102 13.57 1.01 0.66
N LEU A 103 12.62 1.95 0.73
CA LEU A 103 11.87 2.50 -0.41
C LEU A 103 11.84 4.04 -0.34
N THR A 104 12.98 4.65 -0.03
CA THR A 104 13.12 6.10 0.20
C THR A 104 12.95 6.97 -1.04
N GLN A 105 12.83 6.37 -2.22
CA GLN A 105 12.48 7.11 -3.44
C GLN A 105 10.99 7.45 -3.52
N ALA A 106 10.14 6.82 -2.68
CA ALA A 106 8.73 7.18 -2.58
C ALA A 106 8.52 8.37 -1.66
N HIS A 107 7.66 9.29 -2.08
CA HIS A 107 7.20 10.42 -1.28
C HIS A 107 5.70 10.34 -1.00
N THR A 108 5.02 9.35 -1.56
CA THR A 108 3.61 9.07 -1.31
C THR A 108 3.44 7.60 -0.99
N VAL A 109 2.70 7.31 0.06
CA VAL A 109 2.32 5.96 0.48
C VAL A 109 0.81 5.88 0.54
N ILE A 110 0.23 5.02 -0.28
CA ILE A 110 -1.21 4.87 -0.40
C ILE A 110 -1.62 3.52 0.19
N TYR A 111 -2.55 3.55 1.12
CA TYR A 111 -3.18 2.36 1.66
C TYR A 111 -4.50 2.13 0.93
N TYR A 112 -4.47 1.23 -0.05
CA TYR A 112 -5.66 0.79 -0.76
C TYR A 112 -6.64 0.06 0.15
N SER A 113 -6.12 -0.74 1.08
CA SER A 113 -6.88 -1.40 2.13
C SER A 113 -6.04 -1.59 3.39
N ASN A 114 -6.67 -1.46 4.55
CA ASN A 114 -6.05 -1.57 5.86
C ASN A 114 -6.53 -2.80 6.63
N GLY A 115 -5.64 -3.37 7.45
CA GLY A 115 -5.99 -4.28 8.54
C GLY A 115 -5.95 -3.59 9.90
N TYR A 116 -6.35 -4.29 10.96
CA TYR A 116 -6.33 -3.78 12.35
C TYR A 116 -4.95 -3.83 13.02
N ASP A 117 -3.92 -4.28 12.30
CA ASP A 117 -2.58 -4.51 12.83
C ASP A 117 -1.75 -3.23 12.74
N LEU A 118 -1.61 -2.53 13.87
CA LEU A 118 -0.84 -1.29 13.96
C LEU A 118 0.64 -1.52 13.71
N GLU A 119 1.21 -2.63 14.19
CA GLU A 119 2.63 -2.91 14.01
C GLU A 119 2.98 -3.01 12.53
N LYS A 120 2.19 -3.75 11.76
CA LYS A 120 2.36 -3.83 10.30
C LYS A 120 2.17 -2.49 9.60
N ARG A 121 1.24 -1.66 10.10
CA ARG A 121 1.04 -0.31 9.57
C ARG A 121 2.29 0.53 9.78
N ILE A 122 2.80 0.65 11.00
CA ILE A 122 4.01 1.40 11.32
C ILE A 122 5.22 0.86 10.55
N GLN A 123 5.42 -0.46 10.55
CA GLN A 123 6.51 -1.08 9.80
C GLN A 123 6.46 -0.76 8.30
N SER A 124 5.27 -0.69 7.70
CA SER A 124 5.12 -0.35 6.29
C SER A 124 5.35 1.15 6.00
N GLU A 125 5.02 2.03 6.93
CA GLU A 125 5.34 3.46 6.86
C GLU A 125 6.85 3.70 6.92
N ASP A 126 7.56 2.98 7.78
CA ASP A 126 9.02 3.04 7.93
C ASP A 126 9.79 2.60 6.67
N ARG A 127 9.13 2.06 5.66
CA ARG A 127 9.79 1.72 4.37
C ARG A 127 10.11 2.97 3.57
N ALA A 128 9.22 3.94 3.56
CA ALA A 128 9.42 5.24 2.90
C ALA A 128 10.09 6.24 3.85
N HIS A 129 9.67 6.26 5.12
CA HIS A 129 10.19 7.15 6.15
C HIS A 129 11.38 6.49 6.88
N ARG A 130 12.56 6.57 6.30
CA ARG A 130 13.79 5.96 6.80
C ARG A 130 14.99 6.88 6.59
N ILE A 131 16.12 6.56 7.25
CA ILE A 131 17.40 7.24 7.02
C ILE A 131 17.70 7.24 5.51
N GLY A 132 17.93 8.45 4.97
CA GLY A 132 18.09 8.69 3.53
C GLY A 132 16.87 9.31 2.84
N GLN A 133 15.71 9.41 3.52
CA GLN A 133 14.57 10.20 3.04
C GLN A 133 14.85 11.68 3.24
N THR A 134 14.80 12.45 2.16
CA THR A 134 15.11 13.89 2.15
C THR A 134 13.89 14.77 1.96
N LYS A 135 12.73 14.17 1.69
CA LYS A 135 11.48 14.89 1.44
C LYS A 135 10.39 14.41 2.39
N PRO A 136 9.39 15.25 2.67
CA PRO A 136 8.19 14.80 3.40
C PRO A 136 7.52 13.63 2.70
N VAL A 137 6.98 12.69 3.49
CA VAL A 137 6.21 11.54 2.98
C VAL A 137 4.74 11.79 3.27
N THR A 138 3.92 11.73 2.23
CA THR A 138 2.46 11.85 2.34
C THR A 138 1.83 10.47 2.46
N TYR A 139 0.96 10.28 3.43
CA TYR A 139 0.20 9.05 3.64
C TYR A 139 -1.27 9.25 3.30
N VAL A 140 -1.78 8.40 2.41
CA VAL A 140 -3.17 8.45 1.92
C VAL A 140 -3.87 7.15 2.26
N ASP A 141 -5.02 7.20 2.90
CA ASP A 141 -5.89 6.04 3.13
C ASP A 141 -7.11 6.12 2.21
N ILE A 142 -7.29 5.14 1.32
CA ILE A 142 -8.52 5.00 0.53
C ILE A 142 -9.54 4.24 1.37
N ILE A 143 -10.64 4.89 1.70
CA ILE A 143 -11.69 4.34 2.56
C ILE A 143 -13.05 4.34 1.85
N ALA A 144 -13.87 3.32 2.09
CA ALA A 144 -15.28 3.36 1.77
C ALA A 144 -16.02 3.99 2.96
N GLU A 145 -16.69 5.11 2.73
CA GLU A 145 -17.44 5.82 3.77
C GLU A 145 -18.54 4.95 4.36
N GLU A 146 -18.85 5.18 5.63
CA GLU A 146 -19.87 4.47 6.42
C GLU A 146 -19.69 2.94 6.50
N THR A 147 -18.44 2.47 6.33
CA THR A 147 -18.09 1.04 6.37
C THR A 147 -17.12 0.70 7.51
N VAL A 148 -16.71 -0.56 7.52
CA VAL A 148 -15.66 -1.06 8.43
C VAL A 148 -14.32 -0.34 8.24
N ASP A 149 -14.04 0.21 7.06
CA ASP A 149 -12.79 0.94 6.78
C ASP A 149 -12.62 2.14 7.72
N ASN A 150 -13.69 2.92 7.95
CA ASN A 150 -13.68 4.03 8.89
C ASN A 150 -13.35 3.57 10.31
N LYS A 151 -13.87 2.41 10.72
CA LYS A 151 -13.59 1.83 12.04
C LYS A 151 -12.14 1.39 12.15
N ILE A 152 -11.59 0.79 11.11
CA ILE A 152 -10.18 0.35 11.06
C ILE A 152 -9.25 1.55 11.17
N VAL A 153 -9.43 2.57 10.34
CA VAL A 153 -8.57 3.77 10.34
C VAL A 153 -8.66 4.52 11.67
N LYS A 154 -9.87 4.67 12.23
CA LYS A 154 -10.04 5.26 13.57
C LYS A 154 -9.33 4.45 14.66
N ALA A 155 -9.41 3.11 14.61
CA ALA A 155 -8.73 2.25 15.57
C ALA A 155 -7.21 2.34 15.45
N LEU A 156 -6.66 2.39 14.24
CA LEU A 156 -5.24 2.58 13.99
C LEU A 156 -4.75 3.92 14.56
N ARG A 157 -5.43 5.02 14.26
CA ARG A 157 -5.12 6.36 14.78
C ARG A 157 -5.16 6.40 16.31
N LYS A 158 -6.18 5.79 16.94
CA LYS A 158 -6.27 5.69 18.40
C LYS A 158 -5.09 4.92 18.99
N LYS A 159 -4.68 3.80 18.38
CA LYS A 159 -3.53 3.01 18.83
C LYS A 159 -2.21 3.80 18.72
N VAL A 160 -2.03 4.56 17.63
CA VAL A 160 -0.87 5.46 17.46
C VAL A 160 -0.82 6.47 18.58
N ASN A 161 -1.93 7.15 18.88
CA ASN A 161 -1.98 8.17 19.93
C ASN A 161 -1.65 7.58 21.32
N ILE A 162 -2.20 6.40 21.66
CA ILE A 162 -1.89 5.72 22.92
C ILE A 162 -0.41 5.34 22.99
N ALA A 163 0.15 4.78 21.91
CA ALA A 163 1.55 4.40 21.89
C ALA A 163 2.47 5.64 22.04
N SER A 164 2.14 6.75 21.37
CA SER A 164 2.83 8.03 21.48
C SER A 164 2.80 8.57 22.92
N GLU A 165 1.62 8.55 23.56
CA GLU A 165 1.43 9.00 24.93
C GLU A 165 2.23 8.16 25.93
N VAL A 166 2.26 6.83 25.75
CA VAL A 166 3.01 5.91 26.62
C VAL A 166 4.52 6.02 26.43
N MET A 167 4.99 6.23 25.21
CA MET A 167 6.41 6.30 24.90
C MET A 167 7.00 7.70 25.07
N GLY A 168 6.16 8.72 25.28
CA GLY A 168 6.59 10.12 25.40
C GLY A 168 7.19 10.68 24.10
N GLU A 169 6.90 10.05 22.97
CA GLU A 169 7.36 10.43 21.63
C GLU A 169 6.13 10.77 20.78
N GLU A 170 6.24 11.80 19.94
CA GLU A 170 5.26 12.02 18.86
C GLU A 170 5.45 10.93 17.79
N LEU A 171 4.73 9.84 17.92
CA LEU A 171 4.56 8.89 16.83
C LEU A 171 3.64 9.53 15.78
N ARG A 172 4.15 9.74 14.61
CA ARG A 172 3.57 10.46 13.47
C ARG A 172 2.24 9.93 12.98
#